data_145f4208377ffa9b7f803a4ef93ab29e
#
_entry.id   145f4208377ffa9b7f803a4ef93ab29e
#
_cell.length_a   1.000
_cell.length_b   1.000
_cell.length_c   1.000
_cell.angle_alpha   90.00
_cell.angle_beta   90.00
_cell.angle_gamma   90.00
#
_symmetry.space_group_name_H-M   'P 1'
#
loop_
_entity.id
_entity.type
_entity.pdbx_description
1 polymer ?
#
loop_
_entity_poly.entity_id
_entity_poly.type
_entity_poly.pdbx_seq_one_letter_code
_entity_poly.pdbx_strand_id
1 'polypeptide(L)'
;VYSYTINKQKREKPMAHDLEIQNGKTSFASFREPAWHGLGTVFTEEKTTAEMLEAANLSNWNVRLEDMPIPTHLTSDKEYQYVVRTNPTDATQTDVLGIVGERYHTMQNEDLFSFGDNILDGGGRWETAGSIKGGRVVFGALALERETVLDPSGVADKVKTYLLINTSHDGSIAIQASITPVRVVCANTLNLALGSIKKKNGVKQSFKIRHTQTAKGKVEIARQTLGLANLYMDEFDLMAKAMFEKEVNAKTFNDIILAAYPKPEKDTKGAIKKWETKVDTINDLYTGEFNGMIAGTGWGALNALTERLDWARTARGGKQESLLAAASGFDAQINAEKNRLAKIVKTVLAIA
;
A
#
# COMPACT_ATOMS: atom_id res chain seq x y z
N VAL A 1 19.93 -45.31 -7.94
CA VAL A 1 20.36 -44.00 -8.48
C VAL A 1 19.13 -43.29 -8.98
N TYR A 2 18.53 -42.41 -8.15
CA TYR A 2 17.43 -41.57 -8.54
C TYR A 2 18.03 -40.29 -9.12
N SER A 3 17.87 -40.06 -10.43
CA SER A 3 18.22 -38.80 -11.06
C SER A 3 17.08 -37.80 -10.84
N TYR A 4 17.29 -36.83 -9.97
CA TYR A 4 16.42 -35.67 -9.86
C TYR A 4 16.67 -34.77 -11.06
N THR A 5 15.75 -34.75 -12.00
CA THR A 5 15.72 -33.75 -13.05
C THR A 5 15.17 -32.45 -12.45
N ILE A 6 16.05 -31.54 -12.05
CA ILE A 6 15.65 -30.19 -11.66
C ILE A 6 15.15 -29.48 -12.93
N ASN A 7 13.86 -29.39 -13.05
CA ASN A 7 13.22 -28.60 -14.12
C ASN A 7 13.56 -27.12 -13.81
N LYS A 8 14.58 -26.57 -14.46
CA LYS A 8 14.88 -25.13 -14.44
C LYS A 8 13.76 -24.43 -15.19
N GLN A 9 12.66 -24.13 -14.50
CA GLN A 9 11.73 -23.12 -14.98
C GLN A 9 12.54 -21.84 -15.22
N LYS A 10 12.51 -21.33 -16.47
CA LYS A 10 13.04 -20.01 -16.81
C LYS A 10 12.44 -19.02 -15.81
N ARG A 11 13.25 -18.44 -14.94
CA ARG A 11 12.86 -17.27 -14.16
C ARG A 11 12.48 -16.19 -15.16
N GLU A 12 11.20 -15.97 -15.36
CA GLU A 12 10.71 -14.79 -16.06
C GLU A 12 11.29 -13.56 -15.38
N LYS A 13 11.73 -12.59 -16.16
CA LYS A 13 12.22 -11.31 -15.61
C LYS A 13 11.08 -10.75 -14.76
N PRO A 14 11.34 -10.29 -13.51
CA PRO A 14 10.29 -9.71 -12.69
C PRO A 14 9.63 -8.58 -13.46
N MET A 15 8.33 -8.72 -13.75
CA MET A 15 7.55 -7.69 -14.41
C MET A 15 7.44 -6.49 -13.48
N ALA A 16 7.48 -5.29 -14.03
CA ALA A 16 7.57 -4.03 -13.27
C ALA A 16 6.42 -3.84 -12.24
N HIS A 17 5.29 -4.53 -12.39
CA HIS A 17 4.11 -4.44 -11.52
C HIS A 17 4.04 -5.49 -10.40
N ASP A 18 4.89 -6.54 -10.43
CA ASP A 18 4.94 -7.66 -9.45
C ASP A 18 3.58 -8.37 -9.17
N LEU A 19 2.57 -8.12 -10.02
CA LEU A 19 1.28 -8.80 -9.96
C LEU A 19 1.43 -10.27 -10.33
N GLU A 20 0.64 -11.11 -9.70
CA GLU A 20 0.58 -12.50 -10.06
C GLU A 20 -0.13 -12.67 -11.41
N ILE A 21 0.53 -13.36 -12.35
CA ILE A 21 -0.04 -13.77 -13.62
C ILE A 21 0.16 -15.26 -13.77
N GLN A 22 -0.93 -16.01 -13.95
CA GLN A 22 -0.93 -17.44 -14.19
C GLN A 22 -1.81 -17.79 -15.40
N ASN A 23 -1.28 -18.54 -16.34
CA ASN A 23 -1.99 -18.94 -17.56
C ASN A 23 -2.68 -17.76 -18.27
N GLY A 24 -2.03 -16.59 -18.33
CA GLY A 24 -2.53 -15.37 -18.93
C GLY A 24 -3.61 -14.63 -18.12
N LYS A 25 -3.99 -15.12 -16.93
CA LYS A 25 -4.89 -14.43 -16.01
C LYS A 25 -4.09 -13.67 -14.96
N THR A 26 -4.40 -12.38 -14.80
CA THR A 26 -3.81 -11.53 -13.77
C THR A 26 -4.69 -11.56 -12.52
N SER A 27 -4.10 -11.83 -11.37
CA SER A 27 -4.80 -11.77 -10.08
C SER A 27 -4.92 -10.32 -9.61
N PHE A 28 -5.77 -9.56 -10.30
CA PHE A 28 -6.08 -8.17 -9.99
C PHE A 28 -7.44 -7.76 -10.56
N ALA A 29 -8.18 -6.96 -9.81
CA ALA A 29 -9.41 -6.32 -10.27
C ALA A 29 -9.49 -4.88 -9.77
N SER A 30 -10.11 -3.99 -10.56
CA SER A 30 -10.34 -2.59 -10.22
C SER A 30 -11.71 -2.12 -10.66
N PHE A 31 -12.25 -1.11 -9.92
CA PHE A 31 -13.54 -0.51 -10.17
C PHE A 31 -13.41 0.75 -11.03
N ARG A 32 -14.21 0.83 -12.09
CA ARG A 32 -14.34 1.93 -13.06
C ARG A 32 -13.13 2.16 -13.95
N GLU A 33 -11.92 2.25 -13.38
CA GLU A 33 -10.73 2.62 -14.12
C GLU A 33 -9.66 1.53 -14.05
N PRO A 34 -8.95 1.28 -15.17
CA PRO A 34 -7.81 0.39 -15.13
C PRO A 34 -6.70 0.99 -14.27
N ALA A 35 -6.03 0.15 -13.49
CA ALA A 35 -4.83 0.59 -12.78
C ALA A 35 -3.72 0.98 -13.77
N TRP A 36 -2.71 1.71 -13.28
CA TRP A 36 -1.58 2.23 -14.08
C TRP A 36 -0.86 1.18 -14.96
N HIS A 37 -0.93 -0.10 -14.58
CA HIS A 37 -0.32 -1.21 -15.33
C HIS A 37 -1.24 -1.76 -16.44
N GLY A 38 -2.50 -1.37 -16.49
CA GLY A 38 -3.47 -1.80 -17.51
C GLY A 38 -3.83 -3.28 -17.48
N LEU A 39 -3.53 -3.99 -16.38
CA LEU A 39 -3.74 -5.44 -16.25
C LEU A 39 -4.90 -5.73 -15.28
N GLY A 40 -5.48 -6.94 -15.42
CA GLY A 40 -6.55 -7.42 -14.56
C GLY A 40 -7.95 -7.12 -15.11
N THR A 41 -8.95 -7.36 -14.28
CA THR A 41 -10.36 -7.16 -14.61
C THR A 41 -10.82 -5.77 -14.20
N VAL A 42 -11.39 -4.98 -15.11
CA VAL A 42 -12.04 -3.70 -14.79
C VAL A 42 -13.55 -3.90 -14.83
N PHE A 43 -14.24 -3.48 -13.78
CA PHE A 43 -15.69 -3.55 -13.69
C PHE A 43 -16.29 -2.17 -13.43
N THR A 44 -17.52 -1.95 -13.90
CA THR A 44 -18.21 -0.65 -13.86
C THR A 44 -19.35 -0.60 -12.84
N GLU A 45 -19.78 -1.76 -12.36
CA GLU A 45 -20.81 -1.92 -11.33
C GLU A 45 -20.18 -2.29 -9.99
N GLU A 46 -20.83 -1.90 -8.90
CA GLU A 46 -20.36 -2.28 -7.56
C GLU A 46 -20.40 -3.79 -7.38
N LYS A 47 -19.39 -4.34 -6.77
CA LYS A 47 -19.21 -5.76 -6.53
C LYS A 47 -19.34 -6.10 -5.04
N THR A 48 -20.03 -7.18 -4.77
CA THR A 48 -19.99 -7.85 -3.46
C THR A 48 -18.57 -8.39 -3.22
N THR A 49 -18.26 -8.70 -1.99
CA THR A 49 -16.99 -9.32 -1.60
C THR A 49 -16.70 -10.60 -2.40
N ALA A 50 -17.69 -11.47 -2.58
CA ALA A 50 -17.52 -12.71 -3.35
C ALA A 50 -17.20 -12.43 -4.82
N GLU A 51 -17.95 -11.52 -5.45
CA GLU A 51 -17.71 -11.13 -6.84
C GLU A 51 -16.37 -10.42 -7.04
N MET A 52 -15.91 -9.63 -6.04
CA MET A 52 -14.60 -8.97 -6.09
C MET A 52 -13.46 -10.00 -6.01
N LEU A 53 -13.57 -10.97 -5.13
CA LEU A 53 -12.62 -12.09 -5.03
C LEU A 53 -12.54 -12.88 -6.33
N GLU A 54 -13.68 -13.18 -6.94
CA GLU A 54 -13.76 -13.89 -8.23
C GLU A 54 -13.11 -13.05 -9.35
N ALA A 55 -13.48 -11.77 -9.46
CA ALA A 55 -12.94 -10.87 -10.48
C ALA A 55 -11.42 -10.69 -10.37
N ALA A 56 -10.90 -10.71 -9.14
CA ALA A 56 -9.46 -10.63 -8.85
C ALA A 56 -8.73 -11.97 -8.88
N ASN A 57 -9.40 -13.07 -9.20
CA ASN A 57 -8.83 -14.44 -9.21
C ASN A 57 -8.27 -14.86 -7.84
N LEU A 58 -8.95 -14.45 -6.76
CA LEU A 58 -8.57 -14.71 -5.37
C LEU A 58 -9.46 -15.74 -4.67
N SER A 59 -10.54 -16.20 -5.32
CA SER A 59 -11.50 -17.14 -4.76
C SER A 59 -10.97 -18.56 -4.74
N ASN A 60 -11.43 -19.35 -3.78
CA ASN A 60 -11.26 -20.80 -3.73
C ASN A 60 -9.81 -21.28 -3.73
N TRP A 61 -8.90 -20.52 -3.16
CA TRP A 61 -7.50 -20.91 -3.09
C TRP A 61 -7.25 -22.10 -2.16
N ASN A 62 -8.14 -22.37 -1.23
CA ASN A 62 -8.00 -23.46 -0.25
C ASN A 62 -6.59 -23.46 0.36
N VAL A 63 -6.21 -22.33 0.95
CA VAL A 63 -4.87 -22.16 1.58
C VAL A 63 -4.78 -23.08 2.79
N ARG A 64 -3.79 -23.96 2.80
CA ARG A 64 -3.63 -24.99 3.83
C ARG A 64 -2.18 -25.22 4.17
N LEU A 65 -1.95 -25.90 5.28
CA LEU A 65 -0.64 -26.37 5.69
C LEU A 65 -0.45 -27.82 5.22
N GLU A 66 0.73 -28.13 4.71
CA GLU A 66 1.19 -29.48 4.40
C GLU A 66 2.53 -29.71 5.08
N ASP A 67 2.74 -30.94 5.57
CA ASP A 67 3.96 -31.29 6.31
C ASP A 67 5.20 -31.14 5.42
N MET A 68 6.25 -30.57 5.98
CA MET A 68 7.56 -30.49 5.36
C MET A 68 8.50 -31.53 6.00
N PRO A 69 8.67 -32.72 5.40
CA PRO A 69 9.52 -33.74 5.98
C PRO A 69 10.99 -33.30 5.98
N ILE A 70 11.64 -33.47 7.12
CA ILE A 70 13.06 -33.20 7.25
C ILE A 70 13.82 -34.45 6.74
N PRO A 71 14.77 -34.28 5.79
CA PRO A 71 15.61 -35.41 5.34
C PRO A 71 16.29 -36.11 6.50
N THR A 72 16.35 -37.45 6.46
CA THR A 72 16.82 -38.30 7.57
C THR A 72 18.26 -38.04 8.03
N HIS A 73 19.08 -37.39 7.20
CA HIS A 73 20.46 -37.00 7.53
C HIS A 73 20.56 -35.63 8.21
N LEU A 74 19.43 -34.93 8.39
CA LEU A 74 19.34 -33.65 9.09
C LEU A 74 18.59 -33.82 10.42
N THR A 75 18.92 -32.98 11.38
CA THR A 75 18.19 -32.88 12.65
C THR A 75 17.69 -31.46 12.83
N SER A 76 16.48 -31.30 13.33
CA SER A 76 15.90 -30.01 13.70
C SER A 76 15.08 -30.18 14.98
N ASP A 77 15.18 -29.21 15.85
CA ASP A 77 14.33 -29.04 17.03
C ASP A 77 12.99 -28.31 16.72
N LYS A 78 12.80 -27.94 15.44
CA LYS A 78 11.63 -27.21 14.95
C LYS A 78 10.95 -27.97 13.83
N GLU A 79 9.63 -27.94 13.88
CA GLU A 79 8.78 -28.43 12.80
C GLU A 79 8.49 -27.29 11.83
N TYR A 80 8.52 -27.61 10.53
CA TYR A 80 8.20 -26.69 9.45
C TYR A 80 7.10 -27.28 8.60
N GLN A 81 6.29 -26.39 8.03
CA GLN A 81 5.18 -26.75 7.15
C GLN A 81 5.22 -25.90 5.90
N TYR A 82 4.82 -26.46 4.77
CA TYR A 82 4.52 -25.71 3.59
C TYR A 82 3.17 -25.02 3.74
N VAL A 83 3.09 -23.74 3.35
CA VAL A 83 1.82 -23.10 3.06
C VAL A 83 1.56 -23.32 1.58
N VAL A 84 0.47 -23.99 1.26
CA VAL A 84 0.11 -24.30 -0.11
C VAL A 84 -1.30 -23.80 -0.42
N ARG A 85 -1.58 -23.65 -1.72
CA ARG A 85 -2.93 -23.38 -2.21
C ARG A 85 -3.25 -24.25 -3.41
N THR A 86 -4.53 -24.44 -3.68
CA THR A 86 -5.00 -24.90 -4.99
C THR A 86 -4.73 -23.81 -6.02
N ASN A 87 -4.11 -24.15 -7.15
CA ASN A 87 -3.81 -23.17 -8.19
C ASN A 87 -5.11 -22.58 -8.75
N PRO A 88 -5.29 -21.23 -8.75
CA PRO A 88 -6.56 -20.61 -9.13
C PRO A 88 -6.91 -20.72 -10.62
N THR A 89 -5.95 -21.13 -11.46
CA THR A 89 -6.15 -21.32 -12.91
C THR A 89 -6.09 -22.77 -13.35
N ASP A 90 -5.66 -23.69 -12.47
CA ASP A 90 -5.61 -25.13 -12.71
C ASP A 90 -5.79 -25.88 -11.38
N ALA A 91 -7.01 -26.27 -11.07
CA ALA A 91 -7.37 -26.94 -9.82
C ALA A 91 -6.67 -28.30 -9.59
N THR A 92 -6.00 -28.85 -10.61
CA THR A 92 -5.21 -30.08 -10.47
C THR A 92 -3.82 -29.85 -9.93
N GLN A 93 -3.38 -28.59 -9.84
CA GLN A 93 -2.06 -28.18 -9.33
C GLN A 93 -2.17 -27.55 -7.96
N THR A 94 -1.09 -27.72 -7.19
CA THR A 94 -0.90 -27.11 -5.88
C THR A 94 0.35 -26.22 -5.92
N ASP A 95 0.20 -24.94 -5.57
CA ASP A 95 1.29 -23.97 -5.51
C ASP A 95 1.82 -23.88 -4.07
N VAL A 96 3.14 -23.83 -3.91
CA VAL A 96 3.78 -23.52 -2.63
C VAL A 96 3.92 -22.01 -2.49
N LEU A 97 3.30 -21.45 -1.45
CA LEU A 97 3.34 -20.02 -1.15
C LEU A 97 4.47 -19.66 -0.18
N GLY A 98 4.81 -20.57 0.74
CA GLY A 98 5.87 -20.32 1.73
C GLY A 98 6.18 -21.51 2.62
N ILE A 99 7.11 -21.28 3.53
CA ILE A 99 7.48 -22.23 4.59
C ILE A 99 7.33 -21.50 5.92
N VAL A 100 6.63 -22.12 6.85
CA VAL A 100 6.31 -21.53 8.15
C VAL A 100 6.59 -22.51 9.29
N GLY A 101 6.65 -22.01 10.51
CA GLY A 101 6.76 -22.85 11.70
C GLY A 101 5.38 -23.24 12.26
N GLU A 102 5.37 -24.18 13.21
CA GLU A 102 4.21 -24.81 13.84
C GLU A 102 3.13 -23.84 14.39
N ARG A 103 3.51 -22.63 14.76
CA ARG A 103 2.60 -21.62 15.33
C ARG A 103 1.85 -20.78 14.30
N TYR A 104 2.08 -21.01 13.03
CA TYR A 104 1.41 -20.28 11.97
C TYR A 104 0.01 -20.87 11.71
N HIS A 105 -0.96 -20.01 11.53
CA HIS A 105 -2.31 -20.39 11.14
C HIS A 105 -2.66 -19.71 9.80
N THR A 106 -3.16 -20.50 8.87
CA THR A 106 -3.60 -19.99 7.57
C THR A 106 -4.81 -19.08 7.71
N MET A 107 -4.91 -18.12 6.81
CA MET A 107 -6.10 -17.31 6.60
C MET A 107 -6.54 -17.46 5.15
N GLN A 108 -7.82 -17.72 4.90
CA GLN A 108 -8.35 -17.72 3.56
C GLN A 108 -8.50 -16.28 3.04
N ASN A 109 -8.46 -16.09 1.72
CA ASN A 109 -8.71 -14.77 1.13
C ASN A 109 -10.12 -14.28 1.49
N GLU A 110 -11.09 -15.18 1.48
CA GLU A 110 -12.47 -14.94 1.87
C GLU A 110 -12.57 -14.40 3.32
N ASP A 111 -11.79 -14.96 4.24
CA ASP A 111 -11.76 -14.49 5.64
C ASP A 111 -11.15 -13.09 5.76
N LEU A 112 -10.09 -12.79 4.99
CA LEU A 112 -9.47 -11.46 4.95
C LEU A 112 -10.47 -10.41 4.45
N PHE A 113 -11.17 -10.70 3.36
CA PHE A 113 -12.11 -9.76 2.75
C PHE A 113 -13.38 -9.58 3.60
N SER A 114 -13.93 -10.66 4.16
CA SER A 114 -15.01 -10.59 5.15
C SER A 114 -14.59 -9.81 6.40
N PHE A 115 -13.33 -9.89 6.81
CA PHE A 115 -12.79 -9.06 7.89
C PHE A 115 -12.84 -7.57 7.53
N GLY A 116 -12.51 -7.18 6.29
CA GLY A 116 -12.64 -5.81 5.79
C GLY A 116 -14.09 -5.31 5.85
N ASP A 117 -15.04 -6.07 5.33
CA ASP A 117 -16.47 -5.75 5.37
C ASP A 117 -16.97 -5.58 6.81
N ASN A 118 -16.60 -6.51 7.69
CA ASN A 118 -17.01 -6.47 9.10
C ASN A 118 -16.46 -5.25 9.87
N ILE A 119 -15.26 -4.79 9.51
CA ILE A 119 -14.69 -3.57 10.11
C ILE A 119 -15.57 -2.35 9.80
N LEU A 120 -16.02 -2.26 8.56
CA LEU A 120 -16.80 -1.13 8.05
C LEU A 120 -18.32 -1.31 8.24
N ASP A 121 -18.75 -2.44 8.79
CA ASP A 121 -20.16 -2.79 8.96
C ASP A 121 -20.97 -2.70 7.64
N GLY A 122 -20.33 -3.13 6.55
CA GLY A 122 -20.87 -3.07 5.18
C GLY A 122 -20.85 -1.67 4.53
N GLY A 123 -20.30 -0.65 5.19
CA GLY A 123 -20.29 0.74 4.72
C GLY A 123 -19.11 1.10 3.78
N GLY A 124 -18.51 0.13 3.09
CA GLY A 124 -17.43 0.35 2.13
C GLY A 124 -17.71 -0.25 0.76
N ARG A 125 -17.12 0.32 -0.28
CA ARG A 125 -17.20 -0.20 -1.65
C ARG A 125 -15.84 -0.70 -2.08
N TRP A 126 -15.77 -1.92 -2.61
CA TRP A 126 -14.53 -2.47 -3.18
C TRP A 126 -14.06 -1.66 -4.39
N GLU A 127 -12.86 -1.12 -4.33
CA GLU A 127 -12.21 -0.39 -5.41
C GLU A 127 -11.14 -1.23 -6.11
N THR A 128 -10.32 -1.97 -5.34
CA THR A 128 -9.29 -2.84 -5.91
C THR A 128 -9.08 -4.06 -5.04
N ALA A 129 -8.69 -5.15 -5.70
CA ALA A 129 -8.18 -6.35 -5.04
C ALA A 129 -7.12 -7.01 -5.91
N GLY A 130 -6.19 -7.74 -5.29
CA GLY A 130 -5.19 -8.46 -6.07
C GLY A 130 -4.19 -9.22 -5.23
N SER A 131 -3.28 -9.91 -5.95
CA SER A 131 -2.13 -10.56 -5.33
C SER A 131 -0.83 -10.22 -6.04
N ILE A 132 0.24 -10.20 -5.25
CA ILE A 132 1.63 -9.97 -5.70
C ILE A 132 2.55 -11.08 -5.22
N LYS A 133 3.79 -11.09 -5.74
CA LYS A 133 4.82 -12.06 -5.35
C LYS A 133 4.40 -13.52 -5.59
N GLY A 134 3.69 -13.77 -6.69
CA GLY A 134 3.21 -15.13 -7.01
C GLY A 134 2.21 -15.65 -5.98
N GLY A 135 1.23 -14.84 -5.59
CA GLY A 135 0.17 -15.21 -4.65
C GLY A 135 0.54 -15.13 -3.18
N ARG A 136 1.81 -14.82 -2.85
CA ARG A 136 2.24 -14.78 -1.44
C ARG A 136 1.65 -13.62 -0.64
N VAL A 137 1.35 -12.50 -1.28
CA VAL A 137 0.74 -11.34 -0.63
C VAL A 137 -0.57 -11.01 -1.32
N VAL A 138 -1.64 -10.89 -0.54
CA VAL A 138 -2.98 -10.54 -1.00
C VAL A 138 -3.40 -9.21 -0.37
N PHE A 139 -4.08 -8.38 -1.15
CA PHE A 139 -4.55 -7.08 -0.71
C PHE A 139 -5.91 -6.73 -1.30
N GLY A 140 -6.61 -5.83 -0.62
CA GLY A 140 -7.85 -5.22 -1.09
C GLY A 140 -8.00 -3.82 -0.54
N ALA A 141 -8.67 -2.94 -1.29
CA ALA A 141 -8.99 -1.59 -0.88
C ALA A 141 -10.49 -1.33 -1.02
N LEU A 142 -11.10 -0.87 0.08
CA LEU A 142 -12.48 -0.40 0.12
C LEU A 142 -12.49 1.13 0.16
N ALA A 143 -13.24 1.76 -0.73
CA ALA A 143 -13.51 3.18 -0.65
C ALA A 143 -14.53 3.45 0.47
N LEU A 144 -14.23 4.41 1.31
CA LEU A 144 -15.17 4.93 2.29
C LEU A 144 -15.97 6.09 1.70
N GLU A 145 -17.14 6.38 2.24
CA GLU A 145 -17.94 7.52 1.80
C GLU A 145 -17.30 8.88 2.14
N ARG A 146 -16.24 8.86 2.95
CA ARG A 146 -15.53 10.07 3.37
C ARG A 146 -14.61 10.58 2.28
N GLU A 147 -14.88 11.82 1.85
CA GLU A 147 -14.08 12.58 0.88
C GLU A 147 -13.75 13.97 1.45
N THR A 148 -12.50 14.39 1.31
CA THR A 148 -12.07 15.78 1.59
C THR A 148 -11.98 16.52 0.28
N VAL A 149 -12.64 17.67 0.18
CA VAL A 149 -12.55 18.57 -0.98
C VAL A 149 -11.86 19.86 -0.54
N LEU A 150 -10.69 20.12 -1.11
CA LEU A 150 -9.94 21.36 -0.90
C LEU A 150 -10.36 22.37 -1.97
N ASP A 151 -10.62 23.61 -1.57
CA ASP A 151 -11.09 24.67 -2.44
C ASP A 151 -12.31 24.27 -3.31
N PRO A 152 -13.48 23.98 -2.70
CA PRO A 152 -14.63 23.45 -3.42
C PRO A 152 -15.21 24.42 -4.47
N SER A 153 -14.95 25.71 -4.34
CA SER A 153 -15.39 26.75 -5.30
C SER A 153 -14.38 27.06 -6.40
N GLY A 154 -13.15 26.57 -6.28
CA GLY A 154 -12.05 26.75 -7.24
C GLY A 154 -11.58 25.44 -7.84
N VAL A 155 -10.41 24.96 -7.41
CA VAL A 155 -9.78 23.76 -7.96
C VAL A 155 -10.56 22.48 -7.64
N ALA A 156 -11.27 22.45 -6.51
CA ALA A 156 -12.02 21.29 -6.00
C ALA A 156 -11.16 20.00 -5.92
N ASP A 157 -9.94 20.13 -5.38
CA ASP A 157 -9.02 19.00 -5.26
C ASP A 157 -9.52 17.97 -4.25
N LYS A 158 -9.64 16.72 -4.69
CA LYS A 158 -10.31 15.65 -3.96
C LYS A 158 -9.32 14.66 -3.35
N VAL A 159 -9.51 14.37 -2.06
CA VAL A 159 -8.83 13.30 -1.34
C VAL A 159 -9.88 12.31 -0.85
N LYS A 160 -9.85 11.09 -1.39
CA LYS A 160 -10.70 9.98 -0.95
C LYS A 160 -10.02 9.19 0.17
N THR A 161 -10.85 8.63 1.02
CA THR A 161 -10.39 7.79 2.13
C THR A 161 -10.65 6.33 1.79
N TYR A 162 -9.62 5.50 1.97
CA TYR A 162 -9.69 4.06 1.74
C TYR A 162 -9.36 3.28 3.01
N LEU A 163 -10.05 2.15 3.19
CA LEU A 163 -9.58 1.08 4.05
C LEU A 163 -8.77 0.12 3.19
N LEU A 164 -7.48 0.06 3.39
CA LEU A 164 -6.60 -0.95 2.80
C LEU A 164 -6.46 -2.13 3.75
N ILE A 165 -6.73 -3.33 3.26
CA ILE A 165 -6.47 -4.59 3.95
C ILE A 165 -5.42 -5.40 3.19
N ASN A 166 -4.56 -6.09 3.90
CA ASN A 166 -3.59 -6.99 3.29
C ASN A 166 -3.07 -8.04 4.27
N THR A 167 -2.58 -9.13 3.69
CA THR A 167 -1.92 -10.21 4.45
C THR A 167 -0.89 -10.91 3.58
N SER A 168 -0.09 -11.79 4.18
CA SER A 168 0.71 -12.73 3.42
C SER A 168 0.46 -14.18 3.82
N HIS A 169 0.58 -15.06 2.84
CA HIS A 169 0.50 -16.51 3.03
C HIS A 169 1.85 -17.16 3.34
N ASP A 170 2.95 -16.41 3.20
CA ASP A 170 4.31 -16.87 3.54
C ASP A 170 4.76 -16.46 4.97
N GLY A 171 3.88 -15.85 5.75
CA GLY A 171 4.17 -15.36 7.11
C GLY A 171 5.00 -14.08 7.17
N SER A 172 5.38 -13.48 6.04
CA SER A 172 6.19 -12.25 5.99
C SER A 172 5.44 -11.00 6.44
N ILE A 173 4.11 -10.98 6.26
CA ILE A 173 3.23 -9.87 6.61
C ILE A 173 2.08 -10.38 7.48
N ALA A 174 1.86 -9.74 8.62
CA ALA A 174 0.68 -9.99 9.44
C ALA A 174 -0.59 -9.49 8.73
N ILE A 175 -1.77 -9.93 9.17
CA ILE A 175 -3.04 -9.33 8.74
C ILE A 175 -3.02 -7.85 9.13
N GLN A 176 -3.25 -6.98 8.17
CA GLN A 176 -3.17 -5.54 8.33
C GLN A 176 -4.43 -4.87 7.79
N ALA A 177 -4.88 -3.84 8.49
CA ALA A 177 -5.89 -2.92 8.02
C ALA A 177 -5.43 -1.48 8.32
N SER A 178 -5.56 -0.57 7.36
CA SER A 178 -5.16 0.83 7.54
C SER A 178 -6.08 1.78 6.79
N ILE A 179 -6.36 2.92 7.39
CA ILE A 179 -7.03 4.03 6.71
C ILE A 179 -5.98 4.83 5.95
N THR A 180 -6.23 5.05 4.67
CA THR A 180 -5.31 5.71 3.76
C THR A 180 -6.01 6.82 3.01
N PRO A 181 -5.65 8.10 3.25
CA PRO A 181 -6.06 9.18 2.37
C PRO A 181 -5.29 9.08 1.05
N VAL A 182 -6.01 9.18 -0.06
CA VAL A 182 -5.43 9.14 -1.41
C VAL A 182 -5.97 10.31 -2.22
N ARG A 183 -5.08 11.12 -2.75
CA ARG A 183 -5.44 12.18 -3.67
C ARG A 183 -5.90 11.61 -5.01
N VAL A 184 -7.13 11.93 -5.42
CA VAL A 184 -7.81 11.25 -6.54
C VAL A 184 -7.09 11.44 -7.87
N VAL A 185 -6.58 12.65 -8.13
CA VAL A 185 -5.99 13.02 -9.43
C VAL A 185 -4.72 12.22 -9.77
N CYS A 186 -3.84 11.98 -8.78
CA CYS A 186 -2.55 11.33 -9.01
C CYS A 186 -2.36 10.01 -8.23
N ALA A 187 -3.41 9.54 -7.56
CA ALA A 187 -3.34 8.38 -6.66
C ALA A 187 -2.19 8.44 -5.63
N ASN A 188 -1.80 9.65 -5.22
CA ASN A 188 -0.76 9.86 -4.22
C ASN A 188 -1.26 9.49 -2.83
N THR A 189 -0.56 8.58 -2.15
CA THR A 189 -0.92 8.13 -0.80
C THR A 189 -0.37 9.09 0.25
N LEU A 190 -1.22 9.51 1.18
CA LEU A 190 -0.92 10.58 2.14
C LEU A 190 -0.92 10.09 3.59
N ASN A 191 -0.32 8.93 3.83
CA ASN A 191 -0.12 8.39 5.18
C ASN A 191 0.89 9.22 5.97
N LEU A 192 0.38 10.20 6.71
CA LEU A 192 1.20 11.12 7.51
C LEU A 192 0.96 10.92 9.01
N ALA A 193 2.02 11.03 9.82
CA ALA A 193 1.89 11.04 11.27
C ALA A 193 1.46 12.44 11.73
N LEU A 194 0.22 12.57 12.17
CA LEU A 194 -0.33 13.79 12.72
C LEU A 194 0.00 13.91 14.23
N GLY A 195 0.45 15.08 14.65
CA GLY A 195 1.19 15.26 15.91
C GLY A 195 0.37 15.13 17.20
N SER A 196 -0.91 15.48 17.19
CA SER A 196 -1.77 15.53 18.37
C SER A 196 -2.22 14.15 18.86
N ILE A 197 -2.40 13.21 17.94
CA ILE A 197 -2.89 11.87 18.22
C ILE A 197 -1.84 11.01 18.95
N LYS A 198 -0.55 11.30 18.78
CA LYS A 198 0.53 10.54 19.43
C LYS A 198 0.58 10.69 20.95
N LYS A 199 0.06 11.78 21.51
CA LYS A 199 0.33 12.14 22.92
C LYS A 199 -0.65 11.57 23.94
N LYS A 200 -1.88 11.20 23.57
CA LYS A 200 -2.89 10.86 24.60
C LYS A 200 -3.37 9.40 24.61
N ASN A 201 -3.49 8.67 23.50
CA ASN A 201 -4.10 7.33 23.50
C ASN A 201 -3.53 6.33 22.49
N GLY A 202 -2.36 6.54 21.90
CA GLY A 202 -1.75 5.58 20.98
C GLY A 202 -2.60 5.28 19.73
N VAL A 203 -3.36 6.27 19.25
CA VAL A 203 -4.23 6.14 18.08
C VAL A 203 -3.41 5.74 16.88
N LYS A 204 -3.70 4.57 16.36
CA LYS A 204 -3.04 4.02 15.19
C LYS A 204 -4.03 4.09 14.03
N GLN A 205 -3.63 4.76 12.97
CA GLN A 205 -4.27 4.72 11.65
C GLN A 205 -4.33 3.29 11.09
N SER A 206 -3.61 2.37 11.67
CA SER A 206 -3.40 1.03 11.17
C SER A 206 -3.42 -0.02 12.29
N PHE A 207 -3.81 -1.20 11.92
CA PHE A 207 -4.04 -2.34 12.77
C PHE A 207 -3.30 -3.57 12.24
N LYS A 208 -2.69 -4.36 13.15
CA LYS A 208 -1.98 -5.61 12.82
C LYS A 208 -2.45 -6.75 13.70
N ILE A 209 -2.80 -7.88 13.07
CA ILE A 209 -3.06 -9.14 13.77
C ILE A 209 -2.05 -10.18 13.28
N ARG A 210 -1.38 -10.87 14.19
CA ARG A 210 -0.57 -12.03 13.83
C ARG A 210 -1.46 -13.20 13.43
N HIS A 211 -0.98 -14.07 12.53
CA HIS A 211 -1.61 -15.32 12.13
C HIS A 211 -1.62 -16.31 13.32
N THR A 212 -2.60 -16.15 14.22
CA THR A 212 -2.82 -16.98 15.40
C THR A 212 -4.30 -17.27 15.57
N GLN A 213 -4.67 -18.33 16.30
CA GLN A 213 -6.06 -18.76 16.54
C GLN A 213 -7.01 -17.65 17.06
N THR A 214 -6.46 -16.60 17.68
CA THR A 214 -7.25 -15.50 18.26
C THR A 214 -7.63 -14.40 17.29
N ALA A 215 -7.34 -14.55 15.98
CA ALA A 215 -7.58 -13.51 14.98
C ALA A 215 -9.06 -13.09 14.89
N LYS A 216 -10.00 -14.05 14.97
CA LYS A 216 -11.46 -13.80 14.90
C LYS A 216 -12.00 -12.88 16.00
N GLY A 217 -11.46 -12.94 17.23
CA GLY A 217 -11.90 -12.11 18.37
C GLY A 217 -11.43 -10.65 18.31
N LYS A 218 -10.68 -10.25 17.30
CA LYS A 218 -10.04 -8.93 17.23
C LYS A 218 -10.75 -7.93 16.31
N VAL A 219 -11.88 -8.31 15.69
CA VAL A 219 -12.68 -7.41 14.85
C VAL A 219 -13.16 -6.20 15.65
N GLU A 220 -13.59 -6.40 16.90
CA GLU A 220 -14.03 -5.30 17.76
C GLU A 220 -12.89 -4.33 18.10
N ILE A 221 -11.69 -4.84 18.35
CA ILE A 221 -10.49 -4.00 18.56
C ILE A 221 -10.16 -3.24 17.29
N ALA A 222 -10.33 -3.86 16.12
CA ALA A 222 -10.14 -3.21 14.83
C ALA A 222 -11.17 -2.09 14.62
N ARG A 223 -12.45 -2.31 14.89
CA ARG A 223 -13.51 -1.29 14.81
C ARG A 223 -13.22 -0.10 15.73
N GLN A 224 -12.81 -0.34 16.97
CA GLN A 224 -12.41 0.73 17.90
C GLN A 224 -11.20 1.49 17.38
N THR A 225 -10.20 0.80 16.85
CA THR A 225 -9.02 1.42 16.24
C THR A 225 -9.41 2.26 15.02
N LEU A 226 -10.38 1.84 14.23
CA LEU A 226 -10.88 2.59 13.07
C LEU A 226 -11.79 3.76 13.48
N GLY A 227 -12.53 3.67 14.60
CA GLY A 227 -13.18 4.84 15.19
C GLY A 227 -12.18 5.97 15.49
N LEU A 228 -10.97 5.61 15.94
CA LEU A 228 -9.87 6.54 16.10
C LEU A 228 -9.28 7.01 14.75
N ALA A 229 -9.42 6.25 13.67
CA ALA A 229 -9.00 6.68 12.34
C ALA A 229 -9.88 7.81 11.79
N ASN A 230 -11.14 7.93 12.20
CA ASN A 230 -11.96 9.09 11.88
C ASN A 230 -11.38 10.37 12.49
N LEU A 231 -10.90 10.32 13.73
CA LEU A 231 -10.19 11.44 14.34
C LEU A 231 -8.89 11.79 13.61
N TYR A 232 -8.20 10.78 13.11
CA TYR A 232 -7.03 10.98 12.23
C TYR A 232 -7.41 11.75 10.97
N MET A 233 -8.52 11.38 10.31
CA MET A 233 -8.97 12.05 9.11
C MET A 233 -9.44 13.48 9.37
N ASP A 234 -10.03 13.77 10.55
CA ASP A 234 -10.38 15.14 10.94
C ASP A 234 -9.13 16.02 11.05
N GLU A 235 -8.05 15.52 11.67
CA GLU A 235 -6.77 16.22 11.74
C GLU A 235 -6.08 16.35 10.38
N PHE A 236 -6.18 15.31 9.56
CA PHE A 236 -5.68 15.35 8.19
C PHE A 236 -6.36 16.45 7.38
N ASP A 237 -7.67 16.58 7.47
CA ASP A 237 -8.45 17.60 6.78
C ASP A 237 -8.04 19.02 7.21
N LEU A 238 -7.86 19.24 8.51
CA LEU A 238 -7.37 20.53 9.03
C LEU A 238 -5.97 20.86 8.50
N MET A 239 -5.07 19.90 8.52
CA MET A 239 -3.71 20.07 8.01
C MET A 239 -3.70 20.34 6.50
N ALA A 240 -4.46 19.58 5.73
CA ALA A 240 -4.52 19.73 4.27
C ALA A 240 -5.07 21.11 3.87
N LYS A 241 -6.12 21.58 4.54
CA LYS A 241 -6.67 22.93 4.36
C LYS A 241 -5.65 24.01 4.72
N ALA A 242 -5.00 23.90 5.88
CA ALA A 242 -3.97 24.85 6.30
C ALA A 242 -2.79 24.92 5.32
N MET A 243 -2.38 23.79 4.74
CA MET A 243 -1.35 23.76 3.71
C MET A 243 -1.85 24.35 2.37
N PHE A 244 -3.11 24.11 2.01
CA PHE A 244 -3.70 24.66 0.79
C PHE A 244 -3.76 26.19 0.83
N GLU A 245 -4.09 26.77 1.97
CA GLU A 245 -4.19 28.22 2.18
C GLU A 245 -2.83 28.95 2.22
N LYS A 246 -1.72 28.20 2.34
CA LYS A 246 -0.37 28.81 2.36
C LYS A 246 0.18 28.98 0.97
N GLU A 247 0.43 30.24 0.60
CA GLU A 247 1.06 30.61 -0.67
C GLU A 247 2.54 30.16 -0.71
N VAL A 248 2.93 29.58 -1.83
CA VAL A 248 4.28 29.09 -2.11
C VAL A 248 4.76 29.63 -3.45
N ASN A 249 5.56 30.70 -3.42
CA ASN A 249 6.23 31.21 -4.61
C ASN A 249 7.45 30.36 -4.99
N ALA A 250 8.07 30.61 -6.13
CA ALA A 250 9.21 29.87 -6.64
C ALA A 250 10.40 29.81 -5.67
N LYS A 251 10.68 30.92 -4.96
CA LYS A 251 11.75 30.94 -3.93
C LYS A 251 11.41 30.03 -2.76
N THR A 252 10.21 30.16 -2.21
CA THR A 252 9.74 29.33 -1.09
C THR A 252 9.75 27.84 -1.46
N PHE A 253 9.33 27.50 -2.70
CA PHE A 253 9.38 26.10 -3.16
C PHE A 253 10.80 25.58 -3.25
N ASN A 254 11.73 26.38 -3.77
CA ASN A 254 13.14 26.02 -3.78
C ASN A 254 13.70 25.84 -2.36
N ASP A 255 13.35 26.70 -1.41
CA ASP A 255 13.75 26.57 -0.01
C ASP A 255 13.22 25.27 0.61
N ILE A 256 11.97 24.87 0.29
CA ILE A 256 11.41 23.57 0.70
C ILE A 256 12.22 22.41 0.10
N ILE A 257 12.56 22.45 -1.20
CA ILE A 257 13.36 21.40 -1.85
C ILE A 257 14.75 21.30 -1.20
N LEU A 258 15.41 22.40 -0.96
CA LEU A 258 16.76 22.41 -0.34
C LEU A 258 16.73 21.92 1.11
N ALA A 259 15.69 22.25 1.87
CA ALA A 259 15.48 21.72 3.21
C ALA A 259 15.19 20.21 3.20
N ALA A 260 14.42 19.72 2.20
CA ALA A 260 14.11 18.32 2.04
C ALA A 260 15.29 17.50 1.52
N TYR A 261 16.03 18.05 0.57
CA TYR A 261 17.14 17.40 -0.13
C TYR A 261 18.30 18.39 -0.30
N PRO A 262 19.12 18.59 0.73
CA PRO A 262 20.25 19.50 0.64
C PRO A 262 21.26 19.07 -0.44
N LYS A 263 21.91 20.03 -1.05
CA LYS A 263 22.97 19.77 -2.04
C LYS A 263 24.07 18.92 -1.39
N PRO A 264 24.58 17.89 -2.09
CA PRO A 264 25.65 17.05 -1.56
C PRO A 264 26.92 17.85 -1.18
N GLU A 265 27.48 17.61 -0.02
CA GLU A 265 28.76 18.20 0.39
C GLU A 265 29.94 17.69 -0.46
N LYS A 266 29.87 16.39 -0.86
CA LYS A 266 30.87 15.80 -1.75
C LYS A 266 30.52 16.14 -3.19
N ASP A 267 31.32 17.01 -3.81
CA ASP A 267 31.13 17.51 -5.17
C ASP A 267 31.61 16.51 -6.25
N THR A 268 31.20 15.24 -6.13
CA THR A 268 31.41 14.25 -7.19
C THR A 268 30.36 14.42 -8.27
N LYS A 269 30.78 14.38 -9.56
CA LYS A 269 29.87 14.50 -10.71
C LYS A 269 28.64 13.56 -10.59
N GLY A 270 28.84 12.34 -10.07
CA GLY A 270 27.75 11.39 -9.85
C GLY A 270 26.77 11.77 -8.75
N ALA A 271 27.26 12.34 -7.63
CA ALA A 271 26.41 12.78 -6.52
C ALA A 271 25.58 14.02 -6.93
N ILE A 272 26.22 14.99 -7.57
CA ILE A 272 25.56 16.19 -8.08
C ILE A 272 24.48 15.81 -9.10
N LYS A 273 24.82 15.01 -10.13
CA LYS A 273 23.84 14.57 -11.13
C LYS A 273 22.61 13.86 -10.53
N LYS A 274 22.82 12.99 -9.52
CA LYS A 274 21.70 12.32 -8.82
C LYS A 274 20.82 13.30 -8.05
N TRP A 275 21.43 14.31 -7.46
CA TRP A 275 20.70 15.35 -6.74
C TRP A 275 19.92 16.25 -7.71
N GLU A 276 20.55 16.73 -8.79
CA GLU A 276 19.90 17.49 -9.86
C GLU A 276 18.69 16.73 -10.45
N THR A 277 18.88 15.49 -10.88
CA THR A 277 17.77 14.65 -11.38
C THR A 277 16.61 14.55 -10.38
N LYS A 278 16.91 14.48 -9.07
CA LYS A 278 15.87 14.45 -8.04
C LYS A 278 15.12 15.78 -7.94
N VAL A 279 15.86 16.89 -7.98
CA VAL A 279 15.29 18.25 -7.94
C VAL A 279 14.43 18.51 -9.17
N ASP A 280 14.96 18.17 -10.37
CA ASP A 280 14.22 18.31 -11.63
C ASP A 280 12.92 17.50 -11.61
N THR A 281 12.97 16.23 -11.16
CA THR A 281 11.77 15.40 -11.03
C THR A 281 10.71 16.05 -10.09
N ILE A 282 11.13 16.66 -8.98
CA ILE A 282 10.21 17.33 -8.06
C ILE A 282 9.60 18.59 -8.70
N ASN A 283 10.39 19.38 -9.43
CA ASN A 283 9.90 20.54 -10.16
C ASN A 283 8.89 20.13 -11.25
N ASP A 284 9.21 19.09 -12.02
CA ASP A 284 8.31 18.55 -13.05
C ASP A 284 7.00 18.06 -12.45
N LEU A 285 7.04 17.37 -11.30
CA LEU A 285 5.84 16.94 -10.59
C LEU A 285 5.04 18.14 -10.04
N TYR A 286 5.69 19.18 -9.53
CA TYR A 286 5.03 20.34 -8.94
C TYR A 286 4.22 21.14 -9.96
N THR A 287 4.74 21.29 -11.17
CA THR A 287 4.11 22.08 -12.26
C THR A 287 3.40 21.18 -13.28
N GLY A 288 3.49 19.86 -13.12
CA GLY A 288 2.95 18.88 -14.06
C GLY A 288 1.42 18.78 -14.01
N GLU A 289 0.89 17.91 -14.86
CA GLU A 289 -0.55 17.73 -15.10
C GLU A 289 -1.38 17.60 -13.82
N PHE A 290 -0.91 16.80 -12.85
CA PHE A 290 -1.67 16.48 -11.63
C PHE A 290 -1.55 17.53 -10.52
N ASN A 291 -0.44 18.24 -10.43
CA ASN A 291 -0.20 19.22 -9.38
C ASN A 291 -0.28 20.67 -9.87
N GLY A 292 -0.26 20.89 -11.17
CA GLY A 292 -0.26 22.25 -11.74
C GLY A 292 -1.43 23.12 -11.23
N MET A 293 -2.61 22.52 -11.00
CA MET A 293 -3.78 23.23 -10.47
C MET A 293 -3.64 23.67 -9.01
N ILE A 294 -2.80 22.99 -8.24
CA ILE A 294 -2.52 23.30 -6.82
C ILE A 294 -1.10 23.85 -6.62
N ALA A 295 -0.35 24.04 -7.70
CA ALA A 295 0.92 24.75 -7.66
C ALA A 295 0.72 26.16 -7.07
N GLY A 296 1.72 26.66 -6.37
CA GLY A 296 1.56 27.91 -5.63
C GLY A 296 1.03 27.75 -4.21
N THR A 297 0.74 26.51 -3.77
CA THR A 297 0.27 26.23 -2.40
C THR A 297 1.22 25.27 -1.66
N GLY A 298 1.18 25.31 -0.32
CA GLY A 298 1.90 24.32 0.51
C GLY A 298 1.40 22.90 0.30
N TRP A 299 0.13 22.75 -0.06
CA TRP A 299 -0.45 21.46 -0.42
C TRP A 299 0.16 20.90 -1.71
N GLY A 300 0.32 21.74 -2.75
CA GLY A 300 1.02 21.37 -3.98
C GLY A 300 2.47 20.99 -3.74
N ALA A 301 3.18 21.73 -2.89
CA ALA A 301 4.55 21.41 -2.52
C ALA A 301 4.67 20.06 -1.81
N LEU A 302 3.76 19.75 -0.85
CA LEU A 302 3.73 18.45 -0.18
C LEU A 302 3.44 17.31 -1.18
N ASN A 303 2.45 17.49 -2.07
CA ASN A 303 2.07 16.47 -3.04
C ASN A 303 3.20 16.16 -4.03
N ALA A 304 3.89 17.13 -4.57
CA ALA A 304 5.05 16.92 -5.45
C ALA A 304 6.15 16.07 -4.78
N LEU A 305 6.43 16.34 -3.51
CA LEU A 305 7.42 15.59 -2.73
C LEU A 305 6.99 14.15 -2.44
N THR A 306 5.74 13.93 -2.05
CA THR A 306 5.22 12.60 -1.68
C THR A 306 4.90 11.75 -2.92
N GLU A 307 4.42 12.35 -4.00
CA GLU A 307 4.19 11.68 -5.28
C GLU A 307 5.50 11.12 -5.87
N ARG A 308 6.61 11.86 -5.72
CA ARG A 308 7.92 11.34 -6.11
C ARG A 308 8.27 10.05 -5.35
N LEU A 309 7.91 9.93 -4.07
CA LEU A 309 8.16 8.70 -3.31
C LEU A 309 7.30 7.54 -3.81
N ASP A 310 6.05 7.79 -4.15
CA ASP A 310 5.12 6.76 -4.60
C ASP A 310 5.40 6.34 -6.06
N TRP A 311 5.66 7.29 -6.96
CA TRP A 311 5.67 7.06 -8.41
C TRP A 311 7.03 7.14 -9.08
N ALA A 312 7.91 8.06 -8.66
CA ALA A 312 9.18 8.30 -9.34
C ALA A 312 10.38 7.60 -8.66
N ARG A 313 10.21 6.98 -7.50
CA ARG A 313 11.27 6.23 -6.83
C ARG A 313 11.46 4.87 -7.48
N THR A 314 12.72 4.48 -7.72
CA THR A 314 13.05 3.10 -8.12
C THR A 314 12.81 2.16 -6.93
N ALA A 315 11.94 1.17 -7.10
CA ALA A 315 11.64 0.15 -6.11
C ALA A 315 12.42 -1.14 -6.39
N ARG A 316 13.01 -1.76 -5.36
CA ARG A 316 13.75 -3.03 -5.52
C ARG A 316 12.82 -4.23 -5.68
N GLY A 317 11.64 -4.20 -5.06
CA GLY A 317 10.66 -5.30 -5.05
C GLY A 317 9.55 -5.19 -6.10
N GLY A 318 9.66 -4.23 -7.04
CA GLY A 318 8.60 -3.96 -7.99
C GLY A 318 7.71 -2.77 -7.60
N LYS A 319 6.98 -2.23 -8.58
CA LYS A 319 6.19 -1.01 -8.38
C LYS A 319 4.96 -1.23 -7.51
N GLN A 320 4.24 -2.33 -7.74
CA GLN A 320 3.02 -2.64 -6.98
C GLN A 320 3.32 -2.90 -5.50
N GLU A 321 4.41 -3.62 -5.19
CA GLU A 321 4.86 -3.80 -3.81
C GLU A 321 5.18 -2.47 -3.14
N SER A 322 5.88 -1.56 -3.85
CA SER A 322 6.21 -0.24 -3.34
C SER A 322 4.97 0.61 -3.07
N LEU A 323 3.97 0.57 -3.97
CA LEU A 323 2.70 1.27 -3.79
C LEU A 323 1.88 0.70 -2.64
N LEU A 324 1.81 -0.64 -2.53
CA LEU A 324 1.14 -1.29 -1.41
C LEU A 324 1.80 -0.93 -0.08
N ALA A 325 3.13 -0.93 -0.02
CA ALA A 325 3.89 -0.54 1.17
C ALA A 325 3.64 0.93 1.56
N ALA A 326 3.58 1.83 0.57
CA ALA A 326 3.26 3.24 0.79
C ALA A 326 1.82 3.44 1.29
N ALA A 327 0.86 2.73 0.70
CA ALA A 327 -0.55 2.81 1.04
C ALA A 327 -0.87 2.20 2.41
N SER A 328 -0.28 1.05 2.74
CA SER A 328 -0.54 0.35 4.00
C SER A 328 -0.09 1.11 5.25
N GLY A 329 0.82 2.07 5.10
CA GLY A 329 1.40 2.78 6.23
C GLY A 329 2.30 1.93 7.13
N PHE A 330 2.70 0.73 6.68
CA PHE A 330 3.55 -0.18 7.46
C PHE A 330 5.02 -0.20 7.01
N ASP A 331 5.35 0.40 5.87
CA ASP A 331 6.74 0.64 5.50
C ASP A 331 7.32 1.78 6.35
N ALA A 332 8.15 1.40 7.32
CA ALA A 332 8.74 2.36 8.25
C ALA A 332 9.61 3.42 7.54
N GLN A 333 10.27 3.07 6.44
CA GLN A 333 11.15 3.99 5.70
C GLN A 333 10.33 5.00 4.89
N ILE A 334 9.33 4.52 4.14
CA ILE A 334 8.45 5.41 3.35
C ILE A 334 7.68 6.34 4.28
N ASN A 335 7.12 5.81 5.38
CA ASN A 335 6.38 6.62 6.34
C ASN A 335 7.27 7.64 7.06
N ALA A 336 8.47 7.25 7.48
CA ALA A 336 9.42 8.20 8.08
C ALA A 336 9.76 9.31 7.09
N GLU A 337 9.98 8.99 5.82
CA GLU A 337 10.30 9.99 4.80
C GLU A 337 9.10 10.90 4.50
N LYS A 338 7.88 10.38 4.32
CA LYS A 338 6.68 11.21 4.14
C LYS A 338 6.45 12.15 5.33
N ASN A 339 6.61 11.64 6.55
CA ASN A 339 6.50 12.44 7.77
C ASN A 339 7.56 13.53 7.86
N ARG A 340 8.81 13.21 7.48
CA ARG A 340 9.91 14.17 7.42
C ARG A 340 9.59 15.29 6.42
N LEU A 341 9.11 14.94 5.23
CA LEU A 341 8.75 15.91 4.20
C LEU A 341 7.59 16.81 4.64
N ALA A 342 6.52 16.24 5.20
CA ALA A 342 5.41 17.02 5.74
C ALA A 342 5.86 17.99 6.84
N LYS A 343 6.74 17.53 7.74
CA LYS A 343 7.31 18.39 8.78
C LYS A 343 8.12 19.54 8.19
N ILE A 344 8.92 19.30 7.15
CA ILE A 344 9.72 20.33 6.48
C ILE A 344 8.81 21.37 5.85
N VAL A 345 7.79 20.95 5.09
CA VAL A 345 6.82 21.87 4.48
C VAL A 345 6.16 22.72 5.55
N LYS A 346 5.65 22.12 6.63
CA LYS A 346 5.06 22.84 7.77
C LYS A 346 6.03 23.85 8.38
N THR A 347 7.27 23.44 8.60
CA THR A 347 8.30 24.31 9.22
C THR A 347 8.64 25.51 8.35
N VAL A 348 8.89 25.29 7.04
CA VAL A 348 9.24 26.38 6.11
C VAL A 348 8.06 27.37 5.94
N LEU A 349 6.83 26.84 5.97
CA LEU A 349 5.61 27.66 5.81
C LEU A 349 5.04 28.20 7.14
N ALA A 350 5.70 27.94 8.26
CA ALA A 350 5.23 28.31 9.60
C ALA A 350 3.77 27.87 9.87
N ILE A 351 3.45 26.61 9.51
CA ILE A 351 2.15 25.98 9.80
C ILE A 351 2.30 25.22 11.13
N ALA A 352 1.36 25.43 12.03
CA ALA A 352 1.32 24.78 13.34
C ALA A 352 1.16 23.25 13.27
#